data_dcd3fbf4923afbeae11510bf4f3d9304
#
_entry.id   dcd3fbf4923afbeae11510bf4f3d9304
#
_cell.length_a   1.000
_cell.length_b   1.000
_cell.length_c   1.000
_cell.angle_alpha   90.00
_cell.angle_beta   90.00
_cell.angle_gamma   90.00
#
_symmetry.space_group_name_H-M   'P 1'
#
loop_
_entity.id
_entity.type
_entity.pdbx_description
1 polymer ?
#
loop_
_entity_poly.entity_id
_entity_poly.type
_entity_poly.pdbx_seq_one_letter_code
_entity_poly.pdbx_strand_id
1 'polypeptide(L)'
;MAEVELKRAGAIAYRESVSEGEPSGPPVLLAHGFPESSRMWTTVMAALAADGRRSLAPDLFCLGDSSDPGPATFERNLEALTAFHRELGLGRVALVVHDWGGFIGLAWASENPDLVEALVISDTGFFSDGKWHGMAEMMRSEQGEAVIGSLDRDGFGGLLHLDGAGFTEDDVDAYWRPFEHGRGRQATLEFFRSMDFSKLAPYEGKLGELGVPTLLLWGAEDKFAPLGGAYRFKQEIPGAQLLAIEGAGHFVFAQEPERCAAAVASFLGGHG
;
A
#
# COMPACT_ATOMS: atom_id res chain seq x y z
N MET A 1 -11.72 -21.85 -4.65
CA MET A 1 -11.23 -20.47 -4.41
C MET A 1 -9.73 -20.58 -4.20
N ALA A 2 -8.94 -19.73 -4.86
CA ALA A 2 -7.49 -19.72 -4.64
C ALA A 2 -7.19 -19.46 -3.15
N GLU A 3 -6.28 -20.25 -2.60
CA GLU A 3 -5.87 -20.12 -1.20
C GLU A 3 -4.87 -18.96 -1.10
N VAL A 4 -5.10 -18.08 -0.12
CA VAL A 4 -4.16 -16.99 0.22
C VAL A 4 -3.37 -17.44 1.43
N GLU A 5 -2.10 -17.75 1.22
CA GLU A 5 -1.20 -18.27 2.26
C GLU A 5 -0.35 -17.16 2.88
N LEU A 6 -0.14 -17.21 4.19
CA LEU A 6 0.84 -16.38 4.89
C LEU A 6 2.20 -17.08 4.88
N LYS A 7 3.21 -16.39 4.33
CA LYS A 7 4.59 -16.88 4.17
C LYS A 7 5.59 -15.90 4.75
N ARG A 8 6.88 -16.26 4.72
CA ARG A 8 7.98 -15.39 5.15
C ARG A 8 9.16 -15.43 4.17
N ALA A 9 9.74 -14.25 3.94
CA ALA A 9 11.03 -14.05 3.32
C ALA A 9 11.88 -13.21 4.31
N GLY A 10 12.80 -13.84 4.99
CA GLY A 10 13.54 -13.20 6.08
C GLY A 10 12.64 -12.63 7.18
N ALA A 11 12.75 -11.32 7.43
CA ALA A 11 11.94 -10.59 8.39
C ALA A 11 10.55 -10.20 7.86
N ILE A 12 10.36 -10.26 6.54
CA ILE A 12 9.10 -9.88 5.88
C ILE A 12 8.13 -11.06 5.90
N ALA A 13 6.97 -10.87 6.51
CA ALA A 13 5.81 -11.72 6.30
C ALA A 13 5.06 -11.22 5.05
N TYR A 14 4.48 -12.11 4.30
CA TYR A 14 3.71 -11.75 3.12
C TYR A 14 2.59 -12.75 2.86
N ARG A 15 1.51 -12.25 2.29
CA ARG A 15 0.48 -13.12 1.72
C ARG A 15 0.82 -13.42 0.27
N GLU A 16 0.59 -14.66 -0.12
CA GLU A 16 0.72 -15.10 -1.50
C GLU A 16 -0.55 -15.81 -1.94
N SER A 17 -1.00 -15.48 -3.14
CA SER A 17 -2.04 -16.22 -3.84
C SER A 17 -1.49 -16.73 -5.17
N VAL A 18 -1.69 -18.01 -5.41
CA VAL A 18 -1.24 -18.69 -6.63
C VAL A 18 -2.47 -19.25 -7.34
N SER A 19 -2.57 -19.01 -8.64
CA SER A 19 -3.60 -19.63 -9.46
C SER A 19 -3.31 -21.12 -9.70
N GLU A 20 -4.35 -21.90 -9.96
CA GLU A 20 -4.19 -23.24 -10.51
C GLU A 20 -3.76 -23.14 -11.98
N GLY A 21 -2.62 -23.73 -12.34
CA GLY A 21 -2.09 -23.76 -13.72
C GLY A 21 -0.96 -22.75 -13.97
N GLU A 22 -0.63 -22.56 -15.26
CA GLU A 22 0.41 -21.60 -15.67
C GLU A 22 -0.07 -20.17 -15.43
N PRO A 23 0.79 -19.28 -14.85
CA PRO A 23 0.42 -17.90 -14.62
C PRO A 23 0.06 -17.15 -15.91
N SER A 24 -0.98 -16.33 -15.89
CA SER A 24 -1.46 -15.55 -17.04
C SER A 24 -0.66 -14.28 -17.31
N GLY A 25 0.47 -14.07 -16.64
CA GLY A 25 1.33 -12.88 -16.80
C GLY A 25 2.27 -12.68 -15.61
N PRO A 26 3.00 -11.56 -15.57
CA PRO A 26 3.86 -11.22 -14.46
C PRO A 26 3.12 -11.18 -13.12
N PRO A 27 3.81 -11.51 -12.00
CA PRO A 27 3.19 -11.45 -10.68
C PRO A 27 2.78 -10.02 -10.32
N VAL A 28 1.79 -9.91 -9.44
CA VAL A 28 1.31 -8.64 -8.90
C VAL A 28 1.88 -8.44 -7.50
N LEU A 29 2.61 -7.35 -7.30
CA LEU A 29 3.15 -6.93 -6.01
C LEU A 29 2.22 -5.87 -5.40
N LEU A 30 1.71 -6.12 -4.19
CA LEU A 30 0.69 -5.33 -3.53
C LEU A 30 1.27 -4.70 -2.25
N ALA A 31 1.45 -3.39 -2.22
CA ALA A 31 2.02 -2.67 -1.07
C ALA A 31 0.93 -1.91 -0.32
N HIS A 32 0.70 -2.32 0.93
CA HIS A 32 -0.33 -1.76 1.82
C HIS A 32 0.11 -0.47 2.50
N GLY A 33 -0.85 0.24 3.11
CA GLY A 33 -0.66 1.45 3.87
C GLY A 33 -0.77 1.29 5.38
N PHE A 34 -0.82 2.43 6.04
CA PHE A 34 -1.02 2.54 7.48
C PHE A 34 -2.51 2.73 7.81
N PRO A 35 -3.04 2.11 8.84
CA PRO A 35 -2.41 1.15 9.77
C PRO A 35 -2.71 -0.31 9.41
N GLU A 36 -2.91 -0.59 8.15
CA GLU A 36 -3.31 -1.88 7.62
C GLU A 36 -2.13 -2.88 7.52
N SER A 37 -2.37 -3.98 6.83
CA SER A 37 -1.37 -5.01 6.51
C SER A 37 -1.71 -5.65 5.17
N SER A 38 -0.91 -6.62 4.73
CA SER A 38 -1.21 -7.44 3.54
C SER A 38 -2.62 -8.04 3.55
N ARG A 39 -3.29 -8.11 4.70
CA ARG A 39 -4.67 -8.60 4.84
C ARG A 39 -5.69 -7.79 4.03
N MET A 40 -5.48 -6.48 3.86
CA MET A 40 -6.38 -5.63 3.07
C MET A 40 -6.54 -6.09 1.62
N TRP A 41 -5.52 -6.78 1.10
CA TRP A 41 -5.47 -7.23 -0.28
C TRP A 41 -6.19 -8.54 -0.57
N THR A 42 -6.77 -9.21 0.44
CA THR A 42 -7.31 -10.58 0.30
C THR A 42 -8.36 -10.68 -0.82
N THR A 43 -9.28 -9.72 -0.94
CA THR A 43 -10.31 -9.71 -1.99
C THR A 43 -9.70 -9.45 -3.37
N VAL A 44 -8.74 -8.53 -3.46
CA VAL A 44 -7.99 -8.27 -4.70
C VAL A 44 -7.18 -9.49 -5.13
N MET A 45 -6.48 -10.13 -4.20
CA MET A 45 -5.69 -11.35 -4.46
C MET A 45 -6.57 -12.51 -4.95
N ALA A 46 -7.78 -12.65 -4.39
CA ALA A 46 -8.74 -13.66 -4.84
C ALA A 46 -9.21 -13.40 -6.28
N ALA A 47 -9.48 -12.15 -6.64
CA ALA A 47 -9.87 -11.77 -8.01
C ALA A 47 -8.72 -11.99 -9.00
N LEU A 48 -7.50 -11.59 -8.65
CA LEU A 48 -6.31 -11.81 -9.48
C LEU A 48 -6.04 -13.30 -9.72
N ALA A 49 -6.19 -14.12 -8.68
CA ALA A 49 -6.02 -15.57 -8.80
C ALA A 49 -7.10 -16.22 -9.67
N ALA A 50 -8.34 -15.72 -9.65
CA ALA A 50 -9.40 -16.19 -10.55
C ALA A 50 -9.05 -15.90 -12.02
N ASP A 51 -8.29 -14.82 -12.30
CA ASP A 51 -7.79 -14.48 -13.63
C ASP A 51 -6.44 -15.15 -13.96
N GLY A 52 -5.97 -16.07 -13.12
CA GLY A 52 -4.72 -16.80 -13.33
C GLY A 52 -3.46 -16.04 -12.94
N ARG A 53 -3.56 -14.92 -12.23
CA ARG A 53 -2.39 -14.12 -11.81
C ARG A 53 -1.92 -14.48 -10.41
N ARG A 54 -0.61 -14.72 -10.29
CA ARG A 54 0.07 -14.80 -9.00
C ARG A 54 0.14 -13.42 -8.35
N SER A 55 -0.13 -13.33 -7.06
CA SER A 55 0.00 -12.06 -6.32
C SER A 55 0.71 -12.24 -5.00
N LEU A 56 1.47 -11.22 -4.59
CA LEU A 56 2.26 -11.20 -3.37
C LEU A 56 2.04 -9.85 -2.66
N ALA A 57 1.72 -9.90 -1.39
CA ALA A 57 1.47 -8.74 -0.56
C ALA A 57 2.38 -8.79 0.68
N PRO A 58 3.57 -8.16 0.68
CA PRO A 58 4.42 -8.06 1.86
C PRO A 58 3.82 -7.12 2.90
N ASP A 59 3.99 -7.47 4.17
CA ASP A 59 3.74 -6.55 5.29
C ASP A 59 4.93 -5.61 5.47
N LEU A 60 4.68 -4.32 5.66
CA LEU A 60 5.68 -3.33 6.02
C LEU A 60 6.28 -3.66 7.40
N PHE A 61 7.50 -3.22 7.67
CA PHE A 61 8.15 -3.49 8.94
C PHE A 61 7.31 -3.06 10.14
N CYS A 62 7.14 -3.99 11.07
CA CYS A 62 6.40 -3.83 12.32
C CYS A 62 4.90 -3.52 12.15
N LEU A 63 4.36 -3.78 10.96
CA LEU A 63 2.93 -3.90 10.70
C LEU A 63 2.59 -5.34 10.29
N GLY A 64 1.33 -5.73 10.41
CA GLY A 64 0.90 -7.10 10.12
C GLY A 64 1.70 -8.15 10.89
N ASP A 65 2.28 -9.08 10.17
CA ASP A 65 3.09 -10.19 10.69
C ASP A 65 4.61 -10.01 10.47
N SER A 66 5.05 -8.91 9.83
CA SER A 66 6.46 -8.59 9.66
C SER A 66 7.09 -8.13 10.97
N SER A 67 8.35 -8.49 11.17
CA SER A 67 9.10 -8.11 12.36
C SER A 67 10.54 -7.77 12.00
N ASP A 68 11.02 -6.65 12.51
CA ASP A 68 12.42 -6.25 12.40
C ASP A 68 12.83 -5.49 13.67
N PRO A 69 13.99 -5.76 14.28
CA PRO A 69 14.45 -5.07 15.49
C PRO A 69 14.96 -3.65 15.21
N GLY A 70 15.23 -3.30 13.95
CA GLY A 70 15.68 -1.99 13.56
C GLY A 70 14.53 -0.99 13.36
N PRO A 71 14.86 0.28 13.09
CA PRO A 71 13.85 1.31 12.88
C PRO A 71 13.06 1.07 11.58
N ALA A 72 11.73 1.26 11.63
CA ALA A 72 10.82 1.10 10.50
C ALA A 72 10.77 2.39 9.64
N THR A 73 11.93 2.87 9.17
CA THR A 73 12.01 4.09 8.37
C THR A 73 11.57 3.87 6.93
N PHE A 74 11.29 4.98 6.22
CA PHE A 74 11.00 4.97 4.79
C PHE A 74 12.09 4.22 4.00
N GLU A 75 13.35 4.57 4.22
CA GLU A 75 14.49 3.99 3.51
C GLU A 75 14.62 2.48 3.75
N ARG A 76 14.46 2.05 5.01
CA ARG A 76 14.55 0.62 5.33
C ARG A 76 13.38 -0.20 4.76
N ASN A 77 12.18 0.36 4.71
CA ASN A 77 11.07 -0.30 4.03
C ASN A 77 11.28 -0.38 2.51
N LEU A 78 11.87 0.65 1.90
CA LEU A 78 12.26 0.63 0.48
C LEU A 78 13.34 -0.44 0.20
N GLU A 79 14.38 -0.50 1.03
CA GLU A 79 15.42 -1.54 0.96
C GLU A 79 14.83 -2.94 1.15
N ALA A 80 13.88 -3.09 2.09
CA ALA A 80 13.20 -4.35 2.36
C ALA A 80 12.35 -4.82 1.17
N LEU A 81 11.61 -3.92 0.52
CA LEU A 81 10.85 -4.24 -0.69
C LEU A 81 11.77 -4.66 -1.83
N THR A 82 12.91 -3.97 -2.00
CA THR A 82 13.94 -4.31 -2.98
C THR A 82 14.54 -5.70 -2.71
N ALA A 83 14.86 -5.98 -1.46
CA ALA A 83 15.40 -7.29 -1.06
C ALA A 83 14.35 -8.40 -1.23
N PHE A 84 13.10 -8.17 -0.85
CA PHE A 84 11.98 -9.08 -1.02
C PHE A 84 11.77 -9.46 -2.50
N HIS A 85 11.70 -8.46 -3.38
CA HIS A 85 11.57 -8.68 -4.82
C HIS A 85 12.71 -9.55 -5.37
N ARG A 86 13.96 -9.23 -4.99
CA ARG A 86 15.14 -9.96 -5.43
C ARG A 86 15.21 -11.39 -4.87
N GLU A 87 14.90 -11.57 -3.58
CA GLU A 87 14.97 -12.88 -2.90
C GLU A 87 13.98 -13.87 -3.53
N LEU A 88 12.80 -13.40 -3.90
CA LEU A 88 11.78 -14.23 -4.53
C LEU A 88 11.92 -14.34 -6.06
N GLY A 89 12.89 -13.66 -6.66
CA GLY A 89 13.16 -13.71 -8.09
C GLY A 89 11.97 -13.32 -8.95
N LEU A 90 11.22 -12.27 -8.55
CA LEU A 90 9.92 -11.96 -9.15
C LEU A 90 10.01 -11.50 -10.62
N GLY A 91 11.15 -10.97 -11.06
CA GLY A 91 11.26 -10.38 -12.40
C GLY A 91 10.41 -9.11 -12.55
N ARG A 92 9.79 -8.92 -13.72
CA ARG A 92 8.83 -7.82 -13.91
C ARG A 92 7.57 -8.08 -13.10
N VAL A 93 7.01 -7.02 -12.53
CA VAL A 93 5.78 -7.09 -11.72
C VAL A 93 4.80 -5.99 -12.13
N ALA A 94 3.51 -6.27 -12.04
CA ALA A 94 2.52 -5.22 -11.89
C ALA A 94 2.53 -4.77 -10.42
N LEU A 95 2.55 -3.46 -10.17
CA LEU A 95 2.63 -2.91 -8.81
C LEU A 95 1.32 -2.23 -8.45
N VAL A 96 0.73 -2.63 -7.33
CA VAL A 96 -0.47 -2.02 -6.74
C VAL A 96 -0.08 -1.41 -5.41
N VAL A 97 -0.34 -0.13 -5.22
CA VAL A 97 0.07 0.59 -4.01
C VAL A 97 -1.08 1.37 -3.39
N HIS A 98 -1.07 1.46 -2.07
CA HIS A 98 -2.00 2.25 -1.28
C HIS A 98 -1.27 2.96 -0.14
N ASP A 99 -1.59 4.22 0.13
CA ASP A 99 -1.10 5.03 1.26
C ASP A 99 0.44 4.98 1.43
N TRP A 100 0.99 4.50 2.57
CA TRP A 100 2.45 4.34 2.75
C TRP A 100 3.09 3.40 1.73
N GLY A 101 2.35 2.39 1.29
CA GLY A 101 2.79 1.53 0.19
C GLY A 101 3.03 2.32 -1.10
N GLY A 102 2.34 3.45 -1.28
CA GLY A 102 2.58 4.40 -2.36
C GLY A 102 3.95 5.06 -2.27
N PHE A 103 4.33 5.62 -1.11
CA PHE A 103 5.66 6.22 -0.93
C PHE A 103 6.78 5.21 -1.23
N ILE A 104 6.65 4.00 -0.69
CA ILE A 104 7.67 2.96 -0.80
C ILE A 104 7.68 2.34 -2.20
N GLY A 105 6.51 1.92 -2.70
CA GLY A 105 6.38 1.20 -3.96
C GLY A 105 6.68 2.08 -5.18
N LEU A 106 6.26 3.37 -5.16
CA LEU A 106 6.52 4.28 -6.27
C LEU A 106 8.01 4.73 -6.29
N ALA A 107 8.66 4.86 -5.13
CA ALA A 107 10.10 5.06 -5.08
C ALA A 107 10.84 3.84 -5.66
N TRP A 108 10.44 2.62 -5.24
CA TRP A 108 10.98 1.38 -5.80
C TRP A 108 10.77 1.29 -7.32
N ALA A 109 9.60 1.61 -7.82
CA ALA A 109 9.30 1.61 -9.26
C ALA A 109 10.17 2.61 -10.02
N SER A 110 10.38 3.79 -9.44
CA SER A 110 11.23 4.85 -10.03
C SER A 110 12.72 4.48 -10.06
N GLU A 111 13.17 3.63 -9.14
CA GLU A 111 14.55 3.11 -9.09
C GLU A 111 14.74 1.85 -9.96
N ASN A 112 13.66 1.16 -10.31
CA ASN A 112 13.66 -0.10 -11.05
C ASN A 112 12.72 -0.07 -12.26
N PRO A 113 12.83 0.88 -13.20
CA PRO A 113 11.86 1.10 -14.27
C PRO A 113 11.65 -0.14 -15.16
N ASP A 114 12.71 -0.91 -15.41
CA ASP A 114 12.66 -2.13 -16.25
C ASP A 114 11.89 -3.29 -15.58
N LEU A 115 11.65 -3.21 -14.28
CA LEU A 115 10.96 -4.24 -13.50
C LEU A 115 9.46 -3.96 -13.33
N VAL A 116 8.97 -2.83 -13.80
CA VAL A 116 7.56 -2.45 -13.70
C VAL A 116 6.84 -2.77 -14.99
N GLU A 117 5.70 -3.48 -14.90
CA GLU A 117 4.83 -3.78 -16.05
C GLU A 117 3.62 -2.87 -16.12
N ALA A 118 2.99 -2.62 -14.99
CA ALA A 118 1.82 -1.77 -14.87
C ALA A 118 1.77 -1.19 -13.45
N LEU A 119 1.08 -0.07 -13.28
CA LEU A 119 0.85 0.58 -11.98
C LEU A 119 -0.64 0.66 -11.66
N VAL A 120 -1.00 0.37 -10.41
CA VAL A 120 -2.26 0.79 -9.80
C VAL A 120 -1.90 1.63 -8.57
N ILE A 121 -2.26 2.91 -8.59
CA ILE A 121 -1.94 3.88 -7.53
C ILE A 121 -3.24 4.27 -6.85
N SER A 122 -3.29 4.12 -5.52
CA SER A 122 -4.50 4.39 -4.74
C SER A 122 -4.20 5.22 -3.49
N ASP A 123 -4.98 6.28 -3.31
CA ASP A 123 -5.11 7.04 -2.05
C ASP A 123 -3.76 7.33 -1.38
N THR A 124 -2.83 7.93 -2.13
CA THR A 124 -1.45 8.21 -1.70
C THR A 124 -0.95 9.55 -2.23
N GLY A 125 0.24 9.96 -1.79
CA GLY A 125 0.96 11.12 -2.31
C GLY A 125 2.38 10.73 -2.72
N PHE A 126 2.89 11.34 -3.82
CA PHE A 126 4.26 11.11 -4.25
C PHE A 126 4.87 12.37 -4.89
N PHE A 127 4.72 13.50 -4.19
CA PHE A 127 5.14 14.82 -4.70
C PHE A 127 6.00 15.51 -3.65
N SER A 128 7.13 16.11 -4.06
CA SER A 128 8.10 16.73 -3.14
C SER A 128 7.57 17.95 -2.39
N ASP A 129 6.53 18.60 -2.91
CA ASP A 129 5.82 19.71 -2.28
C ASP A 129 4.60 19.28 -1.44
N GLY A 130 4.44 17.96 -1.23
CA GLY A 130 3.38 17.39 -0.41
C GLY A 130 3.40 17.90 1.03
N LYS A 131 2.27 17.77 1.71
CA LYS A 131 2.12 18.15 3.11
C LYS A 131 1.42 17.04 3.88
N TRP A 132 1.87 16.82 5.09
CA TRP A 132 1.21 15.91 5.99
C TRP A 132 -0.15 16.45 6.45
N HIS A 133 -1.13 15.57 6.57
CA HIS A 133 -2.39 15.86 7.24
C HIS A 133 -2.17 16.01 8.76
N GLY A 134 -3.11 16.66 9.46
CA GLY A 134 -2.92 17.04 10.86
C GLY A 134 -2.56 15.90 11.83
N MET A 135 -3.11 14.68 11.62
CA MET A 135 -2.76 13.53 12.44
C MET A 135 -1.29 13.13 12.22
N ALA A 136 -0.82 13.09 10.98
CA ALA A 136 0.57 12.78 10.67
C ALA A 136 1.53 13.85 11.22
N GLU A 137 1.18 15.14 11.14
CA GLU A 137 1.97 16.22 11.76
C GLU A 137 2.07 16.04 13.27
N MET A 138 0.99 15.61 13.92
CA MET A 138 0.98 15.33 15.36
C MET A 138 1.91 14.15 15.71
N MET A 139 1.87 13.05 14.94
CA MET A 139 2.78 11.90 15.12
C MET A 139 4.25 12.29 14.90
N ARG A 140 4.54 13.24 14.03
CA ARG A 140 5.90 13.76 13.76
C ARG A 140 6.43 14.67 14.85
N SER A 141 5.53 15.31 15.61
CA SER A 141 5.87 16.27 16.67
C SER A 141 6.39 15.59 17.95
N GLU A 142 6.80 16.41 18.92
CA GLU A 142 7.16 15.96 20.28
C GLU A 142 5.98 15.33 21.05
N GLN A 143 4.75 15.50 20.57
CA GLN A 143 3.56 14.91 21.17
C GLN A 143 3.28 13.49 20.64
N GLY A 144 3.99 13.04 19.60
CA GLY A 144 3.75 11.77 18.92
C GLY A 144 3.76 10.58 19.88
N GLU A 145 4.71 10.52 20.82
CA GLU A 145 4.80 9.46 21.83
C GLU A 145 3.56 9.42 22.75
N ALA A 146 3.09 10.58 23.16
CA ALA A 146 1.91 10.67 24.02
C ALA A 146 0.64 10.26 23.25
N VAL A 147 0.51 10.70 22.00
CA VAL A 147 -0.64 10.39 21.15
C VAL A 147 -0.71 8.89 20.85
N ILE A 148 0.36 8.31 20.30
CA ILE A 148 0.38 6.88 19.95
C ILE A 148 0.34 6.00 21.22
N GLY A 149 0.92 6.48 22.33
CA GLY A 149 0.93 5.79 23.62
C GLY A 149 -0.45 5.72 24.29
N SER A 150 -1.30 6.73 24.05
CA SER A 150 -2.67 6.77 24.58
C SER A 150 -3.68 5.98 23.75
N LEU A 151 -3.32 5.55 22.55
CA LEU A 151 -4.20 4.82 21.67
C LEU A 151 -4.45 3.41 22.25
N ASP A 152 -5.69 3.08 22.50
CA ASP A 152 -6.14 1.72 22.83
C ASP A 152 -6.82 1.07 21.61
N ARG A 153 -7.24 -0.17 21.76
CA ARG A 153 -7.88 -0.93 20.67
C ARG A 153 -9.16 -0.24 20.17
N ASP A 154 -9.97 0.26 21.09
CA ASP A 154 -11.24 0.88 20.71
C ASP A 154 -11.02 2.21 19.97
N GLY A 155 -10.06 3.01 20.44
CA GLY A 155 -9.62 4.22 19.75
C GLY A 155 -9.02 3.92 18.38
N PHE A 156 -8.25 2.84 18.26
CA PHE A 156 -7.71 2.36 16.99
C PHE A 156 -8.83 1.92 16.03
N GLY A 157 -9.79 1.12 16.51
CA GLY A 157 -10.98 0.77 15.74
C GLY A 157 -11.77 2.00 15.28
N GLY A 158 -11.90 3.01 16.17
CA GLY A 158 -12.51 4.29 15.82
C GLY A 158 -11.79 5.03 14.69
N LEU A 159 -10.45 4.95 14.63
CA LEU A 159 -9.68 5.53 13.52
C LEU A 159 -9.96 4.82 12.19
N LEU A 160 -10.01 3.49 12.18
CA LEU A 160 -10.34 2.71 11.00
C LEU A 160 -11.74 3.01 10.46
N HIS A 161 -12.70 3.29 11.34
CA HIS A 161 -14.09 3.57 10.96
C HIS A 161 -14.38 5.06 10.70
N LEU A 162 -13.40 5.97 10.77
CA LEU A 162 -13.62 7.42 10.61
C LEU A 162 -14.33 7.80 9.29
N ASP A 163 -14.08 7.08 8.21
CA ASP A 163 -14.67 7.31 6.90
C ASP A 163 -15.75 6.28 6.54
N GLY A 164 -16.31 5.56 7.55
CA GLY A 164 -17.36 4.57 7.33
C GLY A 164 -16.87 3.28 6.68
N ALA A 165 -15.56 2.97 6.79
CA ALA A 165 -14.99 1.74 6.24
C ALA A 165 -15.60 0.49 6.87
N GLY A 166 -15.78 -0.55 6.06
CA GLY A 166 -16.43 -1.80 6.43
C GLY A 166 -15.50 -2.80 7.11
N PHE A 167 -14.58 -2.34 7.97
CA PHE A 167 -13.71 -3.24 8.75
C PHE A 167 -14.52 -4.08 9.73
N THR A 168 -14.24 -5.37 9.77
CA THR A 168 -14.78 -6.28 10.78
C THR A 168 -13.97 -6.20 12.08
N GLU A 169 -14.52 -6.70 13.18
CA GLU A 169 -13.75 -6.83 14.42
C GLU A 169 -12.48 -7.65 14.26
N ASP A 170 -12.51 -8.70 13.42
CA ASP A 170 -11.33 -9.50 13.09
C ASP A 170 -10.26 -8.70 12.35
N ASP A 171 -10.65 -7.73 11.53
CA ASP A 171 -9.70 -6.81 10.86
C ASP A 171 -9.09 -5.85 11.87
N VAL A 172 -9.91 -5.26 12.72
CA VAL A 172 -9.45 -4.38 13.82
C VAL A 172 -8.44 -5.12 14.71
N ASP A 173 -8.75 -6.34 15.14
CA ASP A 173 -7.85 -7.16 15.97
C ASP A 173 -6.54 -7.48 15.24
N ALA A 174 -6.62 -7.84 13.96
CA ALA A 174 -5.45 -8.18 13.17
C ALA A 174 -4.51 -6.98 12.99
N TYR A 175 -5.06 -5.79 12.71
CA TYR A 175 -4.28 -4.56 12.56
C TYR A 175 -3.80 -3.97 13.89
N TRP A 176 -4.56 -4.18 14.98
CA TRP A 176 -4.18 -3.75 16.33
C TRP A 176 -3.04 -4.58 16.94
N ARG A 177 -2.93 -5.85 16.60
CA ARG A 177 -1.96 -6.78 17.20
C ARG A 177 -0.51 -6.24 17.23
N PRO A 178 0.06 -5.63 16.16
CA PRO A 178 1.39 -5.04 16.21
C PRO A 178 1.51 -3.87 17.21
N PHE A 179 0.43 -3.14 17.46
CA PHE A 179 0.39 -2.02 18.40
C PHE A 179 0.30 -2.47 19.86
N GLU A 180 -0.32 -3.60 20.10
CA GLU A 180 -0.49 -4.17 21.43
C GLU A 180 0.75 -4.97 21.87
N HIS A 181 1.24 -5.85 21.02
CA HIS A 181 2.25 -6.85 21.35
C HIS A 181 3.59 -6.67 20.65
N GLY A 182 3.69 -5.77 19.69
CA GLY A 182 4.87 -5.56 18.87
C GLY A 182 5.43 -4.15 18.97
N ARG A 183 6.15 -3.78 17.92
CA ARG A 183 6.74 -2.45 17.76
C ARG A 183 5.87 -1.48 16.95
N GLY A 184 4.61 -1.82 16.65
CA GLY A 184 3.75 -1.03 15.77
C GLY A 184 3.67 0.45 16.15
N ARG A 185 3.55 0.78 17.45
CA ARG A 185 3.54 2.16 17.95
C ARG A 185 4.84 2.91 17.63
N GLN A 186 5.97 2.28 17.91
CA GLN A 186 7.29 2.87 17.64
C GLN A 186 7.54 2.97 16.14
N ALA A 187 7.22 1.94 15.38
CA ALA A 187 7.36 1.90 13.94
C ALA A 187 6.57 3.02 13.25
N THR A 188 5.35 3.30 13.73
CA THR A 188 4.53 4.42 13.26
C THR A 188 5.27 5.75 13.38
N LEU A 189 5.84 6.06 14.54
CA LEU A 189 6.59 7.29 14.75
C LEU A 189 7.87 7.33 13.90
N GLU A 190 8.58 6.21 13.82
CA GLU A 190 9.80 6.08 13.02
C GLU A 190 9.51 6.33 11.55
N PHE A 191 8.44 5.78 10.99
CA PHE A 191 8.05 5.99 9.60
C PHE A 191 7.66 7.45 9.36
N PHE A 192 6.68 7.98 10.09
CA PHE A 192 6.24 9.37 9.91
C PHE A 192 7.38 10.38 10.07
N ARG A 193 8.30 10.17 11.01
CA ARG A 193 9.44 11.06 11.24
C ARG A 193 10.56 10.90 10.21
N SER A 194 10.75 9.71 9.67
CA SER A 194 11.74 9.46 8.64
C SER A 194 11.30 9.94 7.26
N MET A 195 10.00 9.86 6.97
CA MET A 195 9.46 10.29 5.68
C MET A 195 9.25 11.81 5.67
N ASP A 196 9.95 12.48 4.78
CA ASP A 196 9.78 13.89 4.45
C ASP A 196 9.54 14.02 2.95
N PHE A 197 8.54 14.82 2.55
CA PHE A 197 8.18 14.94 1.14
C PHE A 197 9.35 15.45 0.27
N SER A 198 10.28 16.24 0.82
CA SER A 198 11.48 16.67 0.08
C SER A 198 12.36 15.50 -0.39
N LYS A 199 12.28 14.34 0.27
CA LYS A 199 12.95 13.10 -0.16
C LYS A 199 12.42 12.55 -1.48
N LEU A 200 11.23 13.01 -1.91
CA LEU A 200 10.63 12.61 -3.17
C LEU A 200 11.15 13.43 -4.37
N ALA A 201 11.88 14.54 -4.14
CA ALA A 201 12.42 15.37 -5.21
C ALA A 201 13.26 14.59 -6.25
N PRO A 202 14.07 13.58 -5.90
CA PRO A 202 14.80 12.76 -6.87
C PRO A 202 13.91 11.93 -7.79
N TYR A 203 12.63 11.76 -7.46
CA TYR A 203 11.67 10.94 -8.20
C TYR A 203 10.69 11.74 -9.07
N GLU A 204 10.74 13.07 -9.01
CA GLU A 204 9.87 13.93 -9.81
C GLU A 204 9.99 13.62 -11.32
N GLY A 205 8.85 13.43 -11.98
CA GLY A 205 8.76 13.09 -13.40
C GLY A 205 9.04 11.64 -13.75
N LYS A 206 9.70 10.87 -12.88
CA LYS A 206 10.11 9.49 -13.19
C LYS A 206 8.94 8.54 -13.42
N LEU A 207 7.80 8.74 -12.74
CA LEU A 207 6.63 7.90 -12.97
C LEU A 207 6.07 8.05 -14.38
N GLY A 208 6.08 9.27 -14.93
CA GLY A 208 5.70 9.52 -16.32
C GLY A 208 6.66 8.91 -17.34
N GLU A 209 7.95 8.80 -16.99
CA GLU A 209 8.99 8.21 -17.84
C GLU A 209 8.91 6.67 -17.92
N LEU A 210 8.22 6.00 -16.96
CA LEU A 210 8.05 4.54 -16.99
C LEU A 210 7.32 4.07 -18.26
N GLY A 211 6.38 4.87 -18.79
CA GLY A 211 5.64 4.54 -20.00
C GLY A 211 4.77 3.29 -19.89
N VAL A 212 4.39 2.89 -18.69
CA VAL A 212 3.58 1.69 -18.43
C VAL A 212 2.10 2.04 -18.23
N PRO A 213 1.18 1.11 -18.53
CA PRO A 213 -0.23 1.28 -18.22
C PRO A 213 -0.41 1.63 -16.74
N THR A 214 -1.22 2.66 -16.44
CA THR A 214 -1.43 3.12 -15.08
C THR A 214 -2.91 3.35 -14.80
N LEU A 215 -3.41 2.78 -13.69
CA LEU A 215 -4.72 3.04 -13.11
C LEU A 215 -4.55 3.84 -11.83
N LEU A 216 -5.26 4.94 -11.72
CA LEU A 216 -5.45 5.71 -10.49
C LEU A 216 -6.82 5.31 -9.93
N LEU A 217 -6.85 4.56 -8.83
CA LEU A 217 -8.07 4.13 -8.15
C LEU A 217 -8.17 4.91 -6.85
N TRP A 218 -9.24 5.66 -6.63
CA TRP A 218 -9.28 6.62 -5.55
C TRP A 218 -10.63 6.74 -4.89
N GLY A 219 -10.67 6.83 -3.55
CA GLY A 219 -11.84 7.26 -2.83
C GLY A 219 -12.13 8.74 -3.08
N ALA A 220 -13.32 9.05 -3.63
CA ALA A 220 -13.65 10.44 -3.99
C ALA A 220 -13.70 11.39 -2.78
N GLU A 221 -13.93 10.84 -1.59
CA GLU A 221 -14.08 11.58 -0.32
C GLU A 221 -12.88 11.41 0.62
N ASP A 222 -11.74 10.92 0.11
CA ASP A 222 -10.51 10.75 0.90
C ASP A 222 -10.04 12.08 1.51
N LYS A 223 -9.95 12.11 2.85
CA LYS A 223 -9.53 13.27 3.65
C LYS A 223 -8.04 13.25 3.99
N PHE A 224 -7.36 12.10 3.84
CA PHE A 224 -5.94 11.93 4.13
C PHE A 224 -5.08 12.14 2.89
N ALA A 225 -5.48 11.54 1.76
CA ALA A 225 -4.89 11.72 0.44
C ALA A 225 -5.96 12.22 -0.54
N PRO A 226 -6.31 13.51 -0.53
CA PRO A 226 -7.42 14.05 -1.30
C PRO A 226 -7.33 13.75 -2.80
N LEU A 227 -8.47 13.55 -3.46
CA LEU A 227 -8.61 13.23 -4.90
C LEU A 227 -7.80 14.17 -5.82
N GLY A 228 -7.47 15.38 -5.34
CA GLY A 228 -6.53 16.29 -6.03
C GLY A 228 -5.17 15.66 -6.31
N GLY A 229 -4.71 14.73 -5.47
CA GLY A 229 -3.50 13.93 -5.69
C GLY A 229 -3.60 13.06 -6.95
N ALA A 230 -4.75 12.38 -7.13
CA ALA A 230 -4.99 11.57 -8.33
C ALA A 230 -4.96 12.41 -9.61
N TYR A 231 -5.52 13.62 -9.59
CA TYR A 231 -5.43 14.52 -10.74
C TYR A 231 -4.00 14.97 -11.05
N ARG A 232 -3.14 15.14 -10.03
CA ARG A 232 -1.71 15.41 -10.23
C ARG A 232 -0.99 14.22 -10.86
N PHE A 233 -1.20 13.00 -10.37
CA PHE A 233 -0.68 11.79 -11.02
C PHE A 233 -1.13 11.67 -12.47
N LYS A 234 -2.40 11.98 -12.76
CA LYS A 234 -2.92 11.96 -14.13
C LYS A 234 -2.25 12.99 -15.05
N GLN A 235 -1.78 14.11 -14.51
CA GLN A 235 -1.01 15.10 -15.26
C GLN A 235 0.44 14.65 -15.47
N GLU A 236 1.04 13.99 -14.49
CA GLU A 236 2.43 13.51 -14.54
C GLU A 236 2.58 12.25 -15.40
N ILE A 237 1.59 11.34 -15.37
CA ILE A 237 1.66 10.04 -16.04
C ILE A 237 0.77 10.05 -17.29
N PRO A 238 1.34 10.20 -18.51
CA PRO A 238 0.56 10.22 -19.74
C PRO A 238 -0.23 8.94 -19.94
N GLY A 239 -1.53 9.06 -20.23
CA GLY A 239 -2.42 7.92 -20.47
C GLY A 239 -2.96 7.25 -19.20
N ALA A 240 -2.62 7.74 -18.01
CA ALA A 240 -3.20 7.20 -16.77
C ALA A 240 -4.74 7.30 -16.77
N GLN A 241 -5.39 6.18 -16.44
CA GLN A 241 -6.83 6.11 -16.25
C GLN A 241 -7.17 6.49 -14.82
N LEU A 242 -8.28 7.18 -14.60
CA LEU A 242 -8.76 7.53 -13.26
C LEU A 242 -10.12 6.89 -13.02
N LEU A 243 -10.22 6.13 -11.94
CA LEU A 243 -11.45 5.61 -11.35
C LEU A 243 -11.62 6.22 -9.96
N ALA A 244 -12.43 7.26 -9.85
CA ALA A 244 -12.87 7.79 -8.56
C ALA A 244 -14.11 7.02 -8.08
N ILE A 245 -14.09 6.55 -6.84
CA ILE A 245 -15.18 5.80 -6.22
C ILE A 245 -15.97 6.74 -5.33
N GLU A 246 -17.12 7.17 -5.83
CA GLU A 246 -18.07 8.04 -5.13
C GLU A 246 -18.52 7.41 -3.80
N GLY A 247 -18.55 8.21 -2.74
CA GLY A 247 -18.96 7.77 -1.41
C GLY A 247 -17.89 7.01 -0.62
N ALA A 248 -16.72 6.74 -1.22
CA ALA A 248 -15.60 6.11 -0.55
C ALA A 248 -14.55 7.14 -0.12
N GLY A 249 -13.96 6.92 1.05
CA GLY A 249 -12.84 7.68 1.60
C GLY A 249 -11.52 6.95 1.41
N HIS A 250 -10.62 7.13 2.39
CA HIS A 250 -9.24 6.63 2.32
C HIS A 250 -9.13 5.11 2.24
N PHE A 251 -9.92 4.38 3.02
CA PHE A 251 -9.90 2.92 3.05
C PHE A 251 -10.78 2.32 1.95
N VAL A 252 -10.58 2.77 0.70
CA VAL A 252 -11.43 2.43 -0.44
C VAL A 252 -11.56 0.91 -0.66
N PHE A 253 -10.50 0.14 -0.40
CA PHE A 253 -10.49 -1.32 -0.53
C PHE A 253 -11.30 -2.03 0.56
N ALA A 254 -11.51 -1.40 1.73
CA ALA A 254 -12.37 -1.91 2.77
C ALA A 254 -13.83 -1.46 2.59
N GLN A 255 -14.06 -0.29 1.99
CA GLN A 255 -15.39 0.26 1.74
C GLN A 255 -16.08 -0.37 0.53
N GLU A 256 -15.32 -0.61 -0.55
CA GLU A 256 -15.82 -1.10 -1.83
C GLU A 256 -14.95 -2.28 -2.35
N PRO A 257 -14.80 -3.37 -1.55
CA PRO A 257 -13.80 -4.41 -1.80
C PRO A 257 -13.97 -5.11 -3.16
N GLU A 258 -15.20 -5.49 -3.52
CA GLU A 258 -15.47 -6.20 -4.78
C GLU A 258 -15.29 -5.28 -5.98
N ARG A 259 -15.69 -4.01 -5.87
CA ARG A 259 -15.55 -3.02 -6.94
C ARG A 259 -14.09 -2.70 -7.21
N CYS A 260 -13.30 -2.51 -6.14
CA CYS A 260 -11.87 -2.28 -6.25
C CYS A 260 -11.15 -3.51 -6.83
N ALA A 261 -11.47 -4.72 -6.33
CA ALA A 261 -10.88 -5.95 -6.81
C ALA A 261 -11.17 -6.18 -8.30
N ALA A 262 -12.43 -5.99 -8.72
CA ALA A 262 -12.81 -6.13 -10.13
C ALA A 262 -12.11 -5.08 -11.02
N ALA A 263 -11.96 -3.84 -10.54
CA ALA A 263 -11.26 -2.80 -11.29
C ALA A 263 -9.77 -3.12 -11.48
N VAL A 264 -9.09 -3.56 -10.41
CA VAL A 264 -7.67 -3.96 -10.46
C VAL A 264 -7.48 -5.17 -11.39
N ALA A 265 -8.29 -6.22 -11.22
CA ALA A 265 -8.18 -7.44 -12.02
C ALA A 265 -8.47 -7.16 -13.51
N SER A 266 -9.54 -6.43 -13.81
CA SER A 266 -9.90 -6.05 -15.19
C SER A 266 -8.82 -5.19 -15.85
N PHE A 267 -8.26 -4.21 -15.12
CA PHE A 267 -7.19 -3.36 -15.64
C PHE A 267 -5.94 -4.16 -15.98
N LEU A 268 -5.50 -5.02 -15.06
CA LEU A 268 -4.31 -5.84 -15.25
C LEU A 268 -4.53 -6.95 -16.29
N GLY A 269 -5.74 -7.51 -16.40
CA GLY A 269 -6.10 -8.53 -17.42
C GLY A 269 -6.10 -7.98 -18.84
N GLY A 270 -6.42 -6.70 -19.04
CA GLY A 270 -6.42 -6.05 -20.36
C GLY A 270 -5.03 -5.68 -20.89
N HIS A 271 -3.97 -5.90 -20.11
CA HIS A 271 -2.60 -5.50 -20.44
C HIS A 271 -1.58 -6.67 -20.32
N GLY A 272 -2.08 -7.90 -20.28
CA GLY A 272 -1.27 -9.14 -20.23
C GLY A 272 -1.03 -9.77 -21.59
#